data_a660e6a5b8dd00e3d612ad46ca908b18
#
_entry.id   a660e6a5b8dd00e3d612ad46ca908b18
#
_cell.length_a   1.000
_cell.length_b   1.000
_cell.length_c   1.000
_cell.angle_alpha   90.00
_cell.angle_beta   90.00
_cell.angle_gamma   90.00
#
_symmetry.space_group_name_H-M   'P 1'
#
loop_
_entity.id
_entity.type
_entity.pdbx_description
1 polymer ?
#
loop_
_entity_poly.entity_id
_entity_poly.type
_entity_poly.pdbx_seq_one_letter_code
_entity_poly.pdbx_strand_id
1 'polypeptide(L)'
;TPTFLRTADLARLVEGLRALWPQAPGAELSIEVDPRTVSPEELAALPGVGFTRVNLGVQDVDESVLAAVNRPQPFSLVERAFSSLRGAGLADVGVDLVYGLPSQTDESFERTLHAVATQSPRRIALFQYAHVPWLKPQQKLLERFSRPDSDARTRMWTMARRVLGDEGYVEVGMDHFAAADDPLVAALADGSLQRNFEGYTTHGGLDQIGLGVSAIGSFGGAYAQDTKDRAKYAEVVRAGGLPVERGLVLSEDDIARRRIIMSLFCTFVADVGAGEYAAERARLATFVDDGLVVIEQDTVRVTPLGQFFIRNVCSVFDRYLEGDIASRRYSETA
;
A
#
# COMPACT_ATOMS: atom_id res chain seq x y z
N THR A 1 8.77 6.90 8.95
CA THR A 1 9.41 7.64 7.82
C THR A 1 10.91 7.58 7.98
N PRO A 2 11.65 6.96 7.03
CA PRO A 2 13.11 6.84 7.09
C PRO A 2 13.85 8.20 7.13
N THR A 3 13.24 9.24 6.59
CA THR A 3 13.79 10.61 6.57
C THR A 3 13.83 11.30 7.94
N PHE A 4 13.44 10.63 9.02
CA PHE A 4 13.83 11.00 10.37
C PHE A 4 15.32 10.77 10.64
N LEU A 5 15.96 9.89 9.88
CA LEU A 5 17.41 9.72 9.88
C LEU A 5 18.04 10.87 9.08
N ARG A 6 19.19 11.35 9.56
CA ARG A 6 19.98 12.28 8.77
C ARG A 6 20.48 11.59 7.49
N THR A 7 20.65 12.34 6.42
CA THR A 7 21.12 11.80 5.12
C THR A 7 22.40 10.97 5.28
N ALA A 8 23.34 11.39 6.14
CA ALA A 8 24.55 10.63 6.41
C ALA A 8 24.30 9.27 7.07
N ASP A 9 23.28 9.16 7.92
CA ASP A 9 22.91 7.89 8.56
C ASP A 9 22.17 6.98 7.59
N LEU A 10 21.35 7.54 6.67
CA LEU A 10 20.77 6.79 5.54
C LEU A 10 21.87 6.25 4.62
N ALA A 11 22.86 7.06 4.26
CA ALA A 11 24.00 6.62 3.44
C ALA A 11 24.73 5.45 4.11
N ARG A 12 25.07 5.57 5.39
CA ARG A 12 25.73 4.49 6.16
C ARG A 12 24.90 3.20 6.19
N LEU A 13 23.56 3.33 6.32
CA LEU A 13 22.67 2.18 6.29
C LEU A 13 22.72 1.48 4.93
N VAL A 14 22.58 2.23 3.83
CA VAL A 14 22.62 1.69 2.46
C VAL A 14 23.98 1.07 2.15
N GLU A 15 25.07 1.72 2.53
CA GLU A 15 26.43 1.18 2.38
C GLU A 15 26.62 -0.12 3.18
N GLY A 16 26.12 -0.16 4.42
CA GLY A 16 26.18 -1.36 5.25
C GLY A 16 25.40 -2.53 4.64
N LEU A 17 24.22 -2.27 4.09
CA LEU A 17 23.43 -3.29 3.37
C LEU A 17 24.16 -3.77 2.11
N ARG A 18 24.74 -2.88 1.31
CA ARG A 18 25.52 -3.23 0.11
C ARG A 18 26.78 -4.05 0.42
N ALA A 19 27.38 -3.82 1.58
CA ALA A 19 28.54 -4.60 2.02
C ALA A 19 28.15 -6.06 2.39
N LEU A 20 26.92 -6.27 2.85
CA LEU A 20 26.38 -7.60 3.20
C LEU A 20 25.77 -8.32 1.97
N TRP A 21 25.03 -7.57 1.18
CA TRP A 21 24.35 -8.08 -0.03
C TRP A 21 24.68 -7.15 -1.21
N PRO A 22 25.51 -7.62 -2.16
CA PRO A 22 25.80 -6.86 -3.36
C PRO A 22 24.50 -6.52 -4.11
N GLN A 23 24.33 -5.24 -4.42
CA GLN A 23 23.15 -4.79 -5.15
C GLN A 23 23.18 -5.31 -6.59
N ALA A 24 22.09 -5.96 -7.02
CA ALA A 24 21.94 -6.40 -8.40
C ALA A 24 21.88 -5.20 -9.36
N PRO A 25 22.39 -5.34 -10.59
CA PRO A 25 22.21 -4.32 -11.64
C PRO A 25 20.72 -4.03 -11.84
N GLY A 26 20.36 -2.75 -11.84
CA GLY A 26 18.96 -2.33 -12.01
C GLY A 26 18.06 -2.51 -10.80
N ALA A 27 18.62 -2.89 -9.63
CA ALA A 27 17.83 -2.96 -8.40
C ALA A 27 17.26 -1.60 -8.03
N GLU A 28 15.96 -1.57 -7.70
CA GLU A 28 15.27 -0.39 -7.22
C GLU A 28 15.57 -0.15 -5.74
N LEU A 29 15.96 1.07 -5.40
CA LEU A 29 15.98 1.57 -4.03
C LEU A 29 14.88 2.62 -3.89
N SER A 30 13.86 2.30 -3.15
CA SER A 30 12.75 3.23 -2.87
C SER A 30 12.76 3.70 -1.43
N ILE A 31 12.21 4.90 -1.18
CA ILE A 31 12.10 5.50 0.15
C ILE A 31 10.78 6.25 0.31
N GLU A 32 10.15 6.02 1.46
CA GLU A 32 8.95 6.75 1.90
C GLU A 32 9.36 8.06 2.58
N VAL A 33 8.78 9.17 2.13
CA VAL A 33 9.10 10.52 2.62
C VAL A 33 7.84 11.26 3.06
N ASP A 34 7.89 11.81 4.26
CA ASP A 34 6.95 12.83 4.69
C ASP A 34 7.50 14.22 4.31
N PRO A 35 6.90 14.93 3.35
CA PRO A 35 7.42 16.21 2.85
C PRO A 35 7.52 17.31 3.91
N ARG A 36 6.88 17.13 5.07
CA ARG A 36 6.96 18.07 6.21
C ARG A 36 8.24 17.94 7.02
N THR A 37 8.95 16.82 6.91
CA THR A 37 10.07 16.46 7.78
C THR A 37 11.43 16.46 7.07
N VAL A 38 11.47 16.94 5.84
CA VAL A 38 12.66 16.88 4.99
C VAL A 38 12.87 18.22 4.30
N SER A 39 14.13 18.66 4.23
CA SER A 39 14.50 19.88 3.49
C SER A 39 14.70 19.60 1.99
N PRO A 40 14.62 20.64 1.14
CA PRO A 40 14.95 20.50 -0.28
C PRO A 40 16.35 19.91 -0.55
N GLU A 41 17.32 20.26 0.28
CA GLU A 41 18.72 19.78 0.18
C GLU A 41 18.83 18.30 0.52
N GLU A 42 18.09 17.84 1.54
CA GLU A 42 18.03 16.43 1.92
C GLU A 42 17.36 15.60 0.81
N LEU A 43 16.28 16.10 0.20
CA LEU A 43 15.66 15.47 -0.96
C LEU A 43 16.60 15.38 -2.15
N ALA A 44 17.30 16.47 -2.46
CA ALA A 44 18.28 16.51 -3.55
C ALA A 44 19.48 15.58 -3.33
N ALA A 45 19.77 15.20 -2.11
CA ALA A 45 20.86 14.27 -1.78
C ALA A 45 20.47 12.77 -1.96
N LEU A 46 19.18 12.42 -2.02
CA LEU A 46 18.73 11.03 -2.08
C LEU A 46 19.28 10.23 -3.28
N PRO A 47 19.34 10.78 -4.51
CA PRO A 47 19.99 10.08 -5.63
C PRO A 47 21.46 9.76 -5.38
N GLY A 48 22.19 10.65 -4.67
CA GLY A 48 23.60 10.43 -4.30
C GLY A 48 23.79 9.26 -3.32
N VAL A 49 22.80 8.96 -2.49
CA VAL A 49 22.78 7.76 -1.63
C VAL A 49 22.45 6.50 -2.47
N GLY A 50 21.81 6.68 -3.60
CA GLY A 50 21.44 5.61 -4.54
C GLY A 50 19.96 5.30 -4.59
N PHE A 51 19.11 6.14 -3.99
CA PHE A 51 17.66 5.98 -4.17
C PHE A 51 17.26 6.30 -5.60
N THR A 52 16.43 5.41 -6.18
CA THR A 52 15.94 5.50 -7.54
C THR A 52 14.46 5.89 -7.60
N ARG A 53 13.74 5.71 -6.48
CA ARG A 53 12.32 6.04 -6.31
C ARG A 53 12.07 6.70 -4.96
N VAL A 54 11.20 7.70 -4.97
CA VAL A 54 10.68 8.34 -3.74
C VAL A 54 9.17 8.29 -3.77
N ASN A 55 8.56 7.90 -2.65
CA ASN A 55 7.12 8.00 -2.45
C ASN A 55 6.82 9.07 -1.41
N LEU A 56 6.00 10.06 -1.77
CA LEU A 56 5.65 11.19 -0.92
C LEU A 56 4.29 10.97 -0.24
N GLY A 57 4.28 10.95 1.07
CA GLY A 57 3.04 10.92 1.84
C GLY A 57 2.30 12.27 1.76
N VAL A 58 1.48 12.47 0.75
CA VAL A 58 0.69 13.70 0.55
C VAL A 58 -0.60 13.66 1.36
N GLN A 59 -1.34 12.58 1.29
CA GLN A 59 -2.60 12.25 1.94
C GLN A 59 -3.79 13.06 1.39
N ASP A 60 -3.73 14.38 1.40
CA ASP A 60 -4.70 15.34 0.86
C ASP A 60 -3.97 16.67 0.55
N VAL A 61 -4.64 17.60 -0.13
CA VAL A 61 -4.15 18.97 -0.34
C VAL A 61 -5.04 20.03 0.29
N ASP A 62 -6.25 19.67 0.72
CA ASP A 62 -7.17 20.61 1.39
C ASP A 62 -6.68 20.86 2.83
N GLU A 63 -6.36 22.13 3.12
CA GLU A 63 -5.79 22.51 4.41
C GLU A 63 -6.73 22.24 5.59
N SER A 64 -8.05 22.31 5.39
CA SER A 64 -9.03 22.03 6.43
C SER A 64 -9.10 20.54 6.77
N VAL A 65 -9.02 19.69 5.77
CA VAL A 65 -8.94 18.22 5.92
C VAL A 65 -7.65 17.82 6.64
N LEU A 66 -6.52 18.38 6.20
CA LEU A 66 -5.22 18.11 6.81
C LEU A 66 -5.12 18.63 8.25
N ALA A 67 -5.71 19.80 8.54
CA ALA A 67 -5.79 20.33 9.90
C ALA A 67 -6.64 19.44 10.81
N ALA A 68 -7.75 18.88 10.32
CA ALA A 68 -8.61 17.97 11.09
C ALA A 68 -7.84 16.72 11.58
N VAL A 69 -6.90 16.23 10.78
CA VAL A 69 -6.06 15.06 11.13
C VAL A 69 -4.70 15.45 11.74
N ASN A 70 -4.53 16.70 12.16
CA ASN A 70 -3.30 17.24 12.73
C ASN A 70 -2.08 17.07 11.82
N ARG A 71 -2.28 17.31 10.50
CA ARG A 71 -1.23 17.23 9.48
C ARG A 71 -1.14 18.53 8.67
N PRO A 72 -0.78 19.68 9.29
CA PRO A 72 -0.62 20.92 8.53
C PRO A 72 0.46 20.73 7.45
N GLN A 73 0.05 20.83 6.19
CA GLN A 73 0.91 20.60 5.02
C GLN A 73 0.40 21.46 3.86
N PRO A 74 0.88 22.70 3.73
CA PRO A 74 0.57 23.50 2.54
C PRO A 74 1.01 22.76 1.26
N PHE A 75 0.21 22.80 0.21
CA PHE A 75 0.53 22.08 -1.04
C PHE A 75 1.87 22.50 -1.64
N SER A 76 2.28 23.75 -1.42
CA SER A 76 3.60 24.24 -1.81
C SER A 76 4.79 23.45 -1.25
N LEU A 77 4.61 22.70 -0.15
CA LEU A 77 5.64 21.74 0.34
C LEU A 77 5.77 20.55 -0.63
N VAL A 78 4.65 20.05 -1.13
CA VAL A 78 4.63 18.95 -2.09
C VAL A 78 5.25 19.40 -3.41
N GLU A 79 4.87 20.56 -3.93
CA GLU A 79 5.44 21.15 -5.16
C GLU A 79 6.96 21.32 -5.06
N ARG A 80 7.45 21.85 -3.92
CA ARG A 80 8.90 21.97 -3.68
C ARG A 80 9.59 20.61 -3.61
N ALA A 81 8.96 19.61 -3.00
CA ALA A 81 9.53 18.26 -2.94
C ALA A 81 9.69 17.67 -4.35
N PHE A 82 8.66 17.77 -5.20
CA PHE A 82 8.75 17.35 -6.60
C PHE A 82 9.86 18.09 -7.37
N SER A 83 9.91 19.41 -7.22
CA SER A 83 10.92 20.25 -7.88
C SER A 83 12.34 19.87 -7.45
N SER A 84 12.57 19.65 -6.14
CA SER A 84 13.90 19.27 -5.62
C SER A 84 14.34 17.90 -6.11
N LEU A 85 13.44 16.90 -6.07
CA LEU A 85 13.74 15.54 -6.54
C LEU A 85 14.05 15.52 -8.04
N ARG A 86 13.21 16.14 -8.86
CA ARG A 86 13.42 16.23 -10.31
C ARG A 86 14.66 17.02 -10.68
N GLY A 87 14.92 18.14 -9.98
CA GLY A 87 16.12 18.92 -10.14
C GLY A 87 17.42 18.13 -9.83
N ALA A 88 17.32 17.14 -8.94
CA ALA A 88 18.40 16.21 -8.62
C ALA A 88 18.46 14.96 -9.54
N GLY A 89 17.60 14.89 -10.58
CA GLY A 89 17.58 13.79 -11.53
C GLY A 89 16.73 12.59 -11.14
N LEU A 90 15.95 12.67 -10.02
CA LEU A 90 15.05 11.62 -9.59
C LEU A 90 13.64 11.90 -10.14
N ALA A 91 13.29 11.26 -11.24
CA ALA A 91 12.00 11.44 -11.91
C ALA A 91 10.91 10.48 -11.40
N ASP A 92 11.31 9.36 -10.79
CA ASP A 92 10.38 8.33 -10.29
C ASP A 92 9.86 8.72 -8.90
N VAL A 93 8.82 9.58 -8.90
CA VAL A 93 8.19 10.09 -7.69
C VAL A 93 6.75 9.59 -7.64
N GLY A 94 6.41 8.82 -6.61
CA GLY A 94 5.06 8.42 -6.27
C GLY A 94 4.44 9.28 -5.17
N VAL A 95 3.14 9.15 -4.98
CA VAL A 95 2.39 9.80 -3.89
C VAL A 95 1.41 8.86 -3.23
N ASP A 96 1.22 9.03 -1.92
CA ASP A 96 0.11 8.44 -1.18
C ASP A 96 -0.98 9.47 -0.96
N LEU A 97 -2.22 9.10 -1.27
CA LEU A 97 -3.44 9.83 -0.98
C LEU A 97 -4.35 9.00 -0.06
N VAL A 98 -5.20 9.69 0.69
CA VAL A 98 -6.19 9.04 1.56
C VAL A 98 -7.56 9.64 1.29
N TYR A 99 -8.53 8.78 0.96
CA TYR A 99 -9.93 9.18 0.87
C TYR A 99 -10.73 8.74 2.10
N GLY A 100 -11.82 9.44 2.37
CA GLY A 100 -12.65 9.20 3.56
C GLY A 100 -12.09 9.82 4.85
N LEU A 101 -11.17 10.79 4.74
CA LEU A 101 -10.64 11.52 5.89
C LEU A 101 -11.72 12.35 6.59
N PRO A 102 -11.60 12.61 7.91
CA PRO A 102 -12.45 13.58 8.59
C PRO A 102 -12.47 14.94 7.89
N SER A 103 -13.65 15.54 7.76
CA SER A 103 -13.93 16.81 7.06
C SER A 103 -13.73 16.79 5.54
N GLN A 104 -13.34 15.68 4.93
CA GLN A 104 -13.22 15.55 3.48
C GLN A 104 -14.62 15.51 2.84
N THR A 105 -14.80 16.18 1.70
CA THR A 105 -16.01 16.17 0.88
C THR A 105 -15.68 15.70 -0.53
N ASP A 106 -16.71 15.34 -1.31
CA ASP A 106 -16.54 14.95 -2.72
C ASP A 106 -15.77 16.05 -3.48
N GLU A 107 -16.14 17.34 -3.28
CA GLU A 107 -15.51 18.48 -3.96
C GLU A 107 -14.07 18.73 -3.50
N SER A 108 -13.77 18.59 -2.19
CA SER A 108 -12.40 18.78 -1.70
C SER A 108 -11.50 17.68 -2.21
N PHE A 109 -12.00 16.46 -2.26
CA PHE A 109 -11.25 15.32 -2.75
C PHE A 109 -11.01 15.40 -4.28
N GLU A 110 -12.00 15.83 -5.07
CA GLU A 110 -11.80 16.08 -6.51
C GLU A 110 -10.71 17.11 -6.77
N ARG A 111 -10.71 18.22 -6.00
CA ARG A 111 -9.61 19.21 -6.07
C ARG A 111 -8.26 18.60 -5.73
N THR A 112 -8.20 17.72 -4.73
CA THR A 112 -6.97 17.00 -4.36
C THR A 112 -6.44 16.16 -5.52
N LEU A 113 -7.31 15.38 -6.17
CA LEU A 113 -6.92 14.55 -7.30
C LEU A 113 -6.32 15.38 -8.45
N HIS A 114 -6.99 16.46 -8.86
CA HIS A 114 -6.49 17.34 -9.91
C HIS A 114 -5.19 18.05 -9.50
N ALA A 115 -5.11 18.58 -8.28
CA ALA A 115 -3.88 19.25 -7.83
C ALA A 115 -2.68 18.31 -7.84
N VAL A 116 -2.86 17.06 -7.40
CA VAL A 116 -1.78 16.07 -7.41
C VAL A 116 -1.43 15.66 -8.83
N ALA A 117 -2.41 15.49 -9.73
CA ALA A 117 -2.17 15.15 -11.13
C ALA A 117 -1.30 16.21 -11.85
N THR A 118 -1.41 17.51 -11.49
CA THR A 118 -0.53 18.56 -12.05
C THR A 118 0.94 18.32 -11.78
N GLN A 119 1.26 17.59 -10.69
CA GLN A 119 2.63 17.21 -10.38
C GLN A 119 3.11 15.99 -11.18
N SER A 120 2.25 15.36 -11.95
CA SER A 120 2.55 14.17 -12.77
C SER A 120 3.36 13.11 -12.00
N PRO A 121 2.88 12.61 -10.83
CA PRO A 121 3.55 11.51 -10.15
C PRO A 121 3.56 10.25 -11.01
N ARG A 122 4.58 9.42 -10.87
CA ARG A 122 4.67 8.14 -11.61
C ARG A 122 3.63 7.13 -11.11
N ARG A 123 3.38 7.13 -9.78
CA ARG A 123 2.41 6.25 -9.11
C ARG A 123 1.62 7.02 -8.08
N ILE A 124 0.38 6.64 -7.91
CA ILE A 124 -0.53 7.16 -6.88
C ILE A 124 -1.09 5.97 -6.13
N ALA A 125 -0.80 5.87 -4.83
CA ALA A 125 -1.47 4.93 -3.95
C ALA A 125 -2.63 5.65 -3.26
N LEU A 126 -3.83 5.11 -3.38
CA LEU A 126 -5.06 5.71 -2.88
C LEU A 126 -5.66 4.84 -1.79
N PHE A 127 -5.40 5.19 -0.53
CA PHE A 127 -5.84 4.42 0.62
C PHE A 127 -7.16 4.92 1.21
N GLN A 128 -8.02 4.00 1.62
CA GLN A 128 -9.18 4.34 2.43
C GLN A 128 -8.75 4.66 3.85
N TYR A 129 -9.27 5.75 4.44
CA TYR A 129 -9.06 6.05 5.85
C TYR A 129 -9.62 4.95 6.75
N ALA A 130 -8.75 4.34 7.57
CA ALA A 130 -9.12 3.33 8.54
C ALA A 130 -9.37 3.94 9.91
N HIS A 131 -10.63 4.01 10.35
CA HIS A 131 -10.99 4.47 11.69
C HIS A 131 -11.00 3.29 12.66
N VAL A 132 -9.96 3.18 13.47
CA VAL A 132 -9.72 2.07 14.40
C VAL A 132 -9.36 2.57 15.81
N PRO A 133 -10.23 3.34 16.48
CA PRO A 133 -9.92 3.99 17.77
C PRO A 133 -9.62 2.99 18.88
N TRP A 134 -10.04 1.72 18.75
CA TRP A 134 -9.69 0.64 19.67
C TRP A 134 -8.23 0.18 19.52
N LEU A 135 -7.59 0.38 18.36
CA LEU A 135 -6.16 0.12 18.12
C LEU A 135 -5.33 1.39 18.24
N LYS A 136 -5.90 2.53 17.83
CA LYS A 136 -5.25 3.85 17.81
C LYS A 136 -6.08 4.84 18.64
N PRO A 137 -5.97 4.87 19.98
CA PRO A 137 -6.83 5.67 20.85
C PRO A 137 -6.87 7.17 20.51
N GLN A 138 -5.79 7.71 19.93
CA GLN A 138 -5.74 9.10 19.48
C GLN A 138 -6.78 9.42 18.39
N GLN A 139 -7.25 8.42 17.64
CA GLN A 139 -8.29 8.64 16.62
C GLN A 139 -9.66 9.02 17.23
N LYS A 140 -9.90 8.80 18.54
CA LYS A 140 -11.09 9.30 19.22
C LYS A 140 -11.21 10.83 19.14
N LEU A 141 -10.09 11.55 19.06
CA LEU A 141 -10.09 13.00 18.90
C LEU A 141 -10.66 13.44 17.53
N LEU A 142 -10.68 12.55 16.56
CA LEU A 142 -11.20 12.80 15.22
C LEU A 142 -12.71 12.61 15.12
N GLU A 143 -13.35 11.97 16.11
CA GLU A 143 -14.80 11.73 16.15
C GLU A 143 -15.62 13.01 16.26
N ARG A 144 -15.00 14.13 16.64
CA ARG A 144 -15.60 15.47 16.65
C ARG A 144 -15.82 16.08 15.26
N PHE A 145 -15.17 15.52 14.23
CA PHE A 145 -15.32 15.96 12.86
C PHE A 145 -16.27 15.04 12.10
N SER A 146 -17.01 15.59 11.14
CA SER A 146 -17.81 14.80 10.22
C SER A 146 -16.88 13.89 9.39
N ARG A 147 -17.30 12.66 9.18
CA ARG A 147 -16.58 11.69 8.33
C ARG A 147 -17.49 11.24 7.19
N PRO A 148 -16.94 11.08 5.97
CA PRO A 148 -17.67 10.47 4.87
C PRO A 148 -18.23 9.10 5.27
N ASP A 149 -19.49 8.87 5.02
CA ASP A 149 -20.14 7.57 5.19
C ASP A 149 -19.73 6.58 4.07
N SER A 150 -20.29 5.39 4.06
CA SER A 150 -19.97 4.35 3.06
C SER A 150 -20.29 4.82 1.65
N ASP A 151 -21.44 5.47 1.46
CA ASP A 151 -21.86 5.95 0.14
C ASP A 151 -20.95 7.05 -0.39
N ALA A 152 -20.55 7.99 0.48
CA ALA A 152 -19.60 9.04 0.13
C ALA A 152 -18.23 8.45 -0.22
N ARG A 153 -17.73 7.47 0.54
CA ARG A 153 -16.47 6.79 0.22
C ARG A 153 -16.53 6.06 -1.14
N THR A 154 -17.65 5.43 -1.45
CA THR A 154 -17.87 4.78 -2.75
C THR A 154 -17.87 5.82 -3.88
N ARG A 155 -18.53 6.97 -3.70
CA ARG A 155 -18.48 8.08 -4.67
C ARG A 155 -17.07 8.62 -4.86
N MET A 156 -16.32 8.84 -3.77
CA MET A 156 -14.92 9.31 -3.81
C MET A 156 -14.03 8.34 -4.59
N TRP A 157 -14.16 7.04 -4.34
CA TRP A 157 -13.42 6.01 -5.08
C TRP A 157 -13.76 6.03 -6.58
N THR A 158 -15.06 6.04 -6.91
CA THR A 158 -15.52 6.11 -8.31
C THR A 158 -15.03 7.37 -9.00
N MET A 159 -15.06 8.50 -8.30
CA MET A 159 -14.52 9.78 -8.78
C MET A 159 -13.01 9.69 -9.03
N ALA A 160 -12.24 9.08 -8.12
CA ALA A 160 -10.80 8.92 -8.30
C ALA A 160 -10.48 8.12 -9.55
N ARG A 161 -11.18 7.01 -9.79
CA ARG A 161 -11.01 6.20 -11.01
C ARG A 161 -11.26 7.03 -12.28
N ARG A 162 -12.33 7.82 -12.28
CA ARG A 162 -12.67 8.70 -13.41
C ARG A 162 -11.61 9.77 -13.60
N VAL A 163 -11.33 10.58 -12.56
CA VAL A 163 -10.41 11.73 -12.66
C VAL A 163 -9.00 11.28 -13.02
N LEU A 164 -8.46 10.27 -12.32
CA LEU A 164 -7.11 9.78 -12.61
C LEU A 164 -7.03 9.09 -13.98
N GLY A 165 -8.10 8.40 -14.40
CA GLY A 165 -8.19 7.84 -15.76
C GLY A 165 -8.19 8.93 -16.83
N ASP A 166 -8.95 10.01 -16.64
CA ASP A 166 -8.98 11.18 -17.54
C ASP A 166 -7.60 11.89 -17.59
N GLU A 167 -6.83 11.86 -16.49
CA GLU A 167 -5.44 12.36 -16.41
C GLU A 167 -4.39 11.36 -16.96
N GLY A 168 -4.82 10.23 -17.52
CA GLY A 168 -3.95 9.26 -18.20
C GLY A 168 -3.31 8.20 -17.29
N TYR A 169 -3.77 8.05 -16.06
CA TYR A 169 -3.32 6.98 -15.18
C TYR A 169 -4.11 5.69 -15.44
N VAL A 170 -3.40 4.56 -15.32
CA VAL A 170 -3.98 3.22 -15.35
C VAL A 170 -4.15 2.71 -13.92
N GLU A 171 -5.33 2.19 -13.60
CA GLU A 171 -5.58 1.52 -12.32
C GLU A 171 -4.82 0.18 -12.27
N VAL A 172 -3.97 0.03 -11.27
CA VAL A 172 -3.16 -1.17 -11.04
C VAL A 172 -3.60 -1.83 -9.75
N GLY A 173 -4.40 -2.87 -9.89
CA GLY A 173 -4.95 -3.58 -8.72
C GLY A 173 -5.97 -2.76 -7.93
N MET A 174 -5.98 -2.89 -6.61
CA MET A 174 -7.09 -2.39 -5.79
C MET A 174 -6.98 -0.93 -5.33
N ASP A 175 -5.78 -0.39 -5.25
CA ASP A 175 -5.55 0.91 -4.60
C ASP A 175 -4.38 1.71 -5.21
N HIS A 176 -3.89 1.29 -6.38
CA HIS A 176 -2.79 1.95 -7.05
C HIS A 176 -3.20 2.41 -8.46
N PHE A 177 -2.66 3.55 -8.83
CA PHE A 177 -2.71 4.09 -10.19
C PHE A 177 -1.28 4.39 -10.64
N ALA A 178 -0.98 4.11 -11.90
CA ALA A 178 0.35 4.30 -12.44
C ALA A 178 0.27 4.99 -13.80
N ALA A 179 1.32 5.75 -14.15
CA ALA A 179 1.45 6.33 -15.48
C ALA A 179 1.45 5.20 -16.53
N ALA A 180 0.89 5.46 -17.72
CA ALA A 180 0.65 4.42 -18.73
C ALA A 180 1.93 3.66 -19.17
N ASP A 181 3.10 4.30 -19.05
CA ASP A 181 4.41 3.72 -19.37
C ASP A 181 5.15 3.14 -18.14
N ASP A 182 4.47 3.04 -16.97
CA ASP A 182 5.07 2.43 -15.77
C ASP A 182 5.18 0.90 -15.92
N PRO A 183 6.28 0.28 -15.45
CA PRO A 183 6.44 -1.17 -15.48
C PRO A 183 5.31 -1.98 -14.83
N LEU A 184 4.60 -1.43 -13.83
CA LEU A 184 3.44 -2.09 -13.23
C LEU A 184 2.29 -2.27 -14.23
N VAL A 185 2.10 -1.30 -15.15
CA VAL A 185 1.06 -1.40 -16.19
C VAL A 185 1.39 -2.50 -17.19
N ALA A 186 2.65 -2.62 -17.58
CA ALA A 186 3.10 -3.73 -18.43
C ALA A 186 2.91 -5.08 -17.74
N ALA A 187 3.30 -5.17 -16.44
CA ALA A 187 3.13 -6.39 -15.64
C ALA A 187 1.66 -6.75 -15.39
N LEU A 188 0.76 -5.76 -15.30
CA LEU A 188 -0.68 -6.01 -15.25
C LEU A 188 -1.19 -6.60 -16.56
N ALA A 189 -0.73 -6.06 -17.70
CA ALA A 189 -1.17 -6.48 -19.03
C ALA A 189 -0.70 -7.90 -19.38
N ASP A 190 0.49 -8.29 -18.97
CA ASP A 190 1.06 -9.63 -19.23
C ASP A 190 0.78 -10.66 -18.11
N GLY A 191 0.11 -10.24 -17.02
CA GLY A 191 -0.25 -11.10 -15.90
C GLY A 191 0.90 -11.40 -14.93
N SER A 192 2.05 -10.74 -15.04
CA SER A 192 3.21 -10.92 -14.17
C SER A 192 3.18 -10.03 -12.92
N LEU A 193 2.17 -9.17 -12.78
CA LEU A 193 2.01 -8.28 -11.64
C LEU A 193 1.99 -9.09 -10.33
N GLN A 194 2.73 -8.63 -9.34
CA GLN A 194 2.80 -9.23 -8.01
C GLN A 194 2.48 -8.21 -6.93
N ARG A 195 2.22 -8.69 -5.73
CA ARG A 195 2.00 -7.86 -4.55
C ARG A 195 2.75 -8.44 -3.36
N ASN A 196 3.36 -7.57 -2.56
CA ASN A 196 3.97 -7.89 -1.27
C ASN A 196 3.38 -7.02 -0.15
N PHE A 197 4.03 -6.97 1.01
CA PHE A 197 3.59 -6.15 2.15
C PHE A 197 3.69 -4.63 1.90
N GLU A 198 4.48 -4.21 0.91
CA GLU A 198 4.71 -2.79 0.59
C GLU A 198 3.84 -2.30 -0.57
N GLY A 199 3.17 -3.21 -1.29
CA GLY A 199 2.30 -2.86 -2.40
C GLY A 199 2.53 -3.69 -3.65
N TYR A 200 2.17 -3.15 -4.82
CA TYR A 200 2.35 -3.81 -6.11
C TYR A 200 3.78 -3.70 -6.60
N THR A 201 4.28 -4.76 -7.20
CA THR A 201 5.67 -4.89 -7.66
C THR A 201 5.76 -5.75 -8.92
N THR A 202 6.80 -5.51 -9.71
CA THR A 202 7.20 -6.38 -10.81
C THR A 202 8.18 -7.49 -10.37
N HIS A 203 8.60 -7.48 -9.11
CA HIS A 203 9.55 -8.44 -8.53
C HIS A 203 8.82 -9.57 -7.82
N GLY A 204 8.23 -10.50 -8.60
CA GLY A 204 7.56 -11.69 -8.07
C GLY A 204 8.53 -12.77 -7.63
N GLY A 205 8.11 -13.57 -6.64
CA GLY A 205 8.83 -14.78 -6.22
C GLY A 205 10.13 -14.54 -5.45
N LEU A 206 10.45 -13.30 -5.10
CA LEU A 206 11.62 -12.98 -4.29
C LEU A 206 11.32 -13.14 -2.80
N ASP A 207 12.32 -13.58 -2.06
CA ASP A 207 12.31 -13.53 -0.61
C ASP A 207 12.39 -12.07 -0.13
N GLN A 208 11.55 -11.72 0.84
CA GLN A 208 11.54 -10.39 1.47
C GLN A 208 12.08 -10.52 2.90
N ILE A 209 13.20 -9.87 3.17
CA ILE A 209 13.78 -9.80 4.51
C ILE A 209 13.40 -8.46 5.13
N GLY A 210 12.61 -8.50 6.21
CA GLY A 210 12.27 -7.32 6.98
C GLY A 210 13.38 -6.97 7.97
N LEU A 211 13.85 -5.72 7.96
CA LEU A 211 14.86 -5.22 8.89
C LEU A 211 14.33 -3.99 9.63
N GLY A 212 14.31 -4.05 10.94
CA GLY A 212 13.86 -2.94 11.78
C GLY A 212 12.66 -3.28 12.65
N VAL A 213 12.34 -2.36 13.55
CA VAL A 213 11.19 -2.48 14.46
C VAL A 213 9.91 -2.67 13.68
N SER A 214 9.14 -3.70 14.03
CA SER A 214 7.88 -4.10 13.37
C SER A 214 7.99 -4.58 11.92
N ALA A 215 9.19 -4.69 11.35
CA ALA A 215 9.38 -5.12 9.97
C ALA A 215 8.81 -6.52 9.74
N ILE A 216 8.28 -6.74 8.54
CA ILE A 216 7.70 -8.03 8.13
C ILE A 216 8.55 -8.59 7.00
N GLY A 217 8.91 -9.88 7.13
CA GLY A 217 9.58 -10.64 6.10
C GLY A 217 8.72 -11.80 5.60
N SER A 218 9.01 -12.23 4.37
CA SER A 218 8.42 -13.42 3.74
C SER A 218 9.52 -14.17 3.02
N PHE A 219 9.97 -15.28 3.57
CA PHE A 219 11.07 -16.08 3.02
C PHE A 219 10.96 -17.56 3.44
N GLY A 220 11.50 -18.44 2.61
CA GLY A 220 11.56 -19.88 2.93
C GLY A 220 10.21 -20.52 3.25
N GLY A 221 9.10 -20.03 2.68
CA GLY A 221 7.76 -20.52 2.99
C GLY A 221 7.22 -20.09 4.35
N ALA A 222 7.74 -19.01 4.94
CA ALA A 222 7.29 -18.48 6.21
C ALA A 222 7.11 -16.95 6.17
N TYR A 223 6.27 -16.44 7.07
CA TYR A 223 6.20 -15.04 7.43
C TYR A 223 6.85 -14.82 8.80
N ALA A 224 7.58 -13.73 8.95
CA ALA A 224 8.14 -13.32 10.24
C ALA A 224 7.90 -11.82 10.47
N GLN A 225 7.61 -11.42 11.68
CA GLN A 225 7.47 -10.03 12.08
C GLN A 225 8.32 -9.75 13.31
N ASP A 226 9.14 -8.71 13.19
CA ASP A 226 9.95 -8.22 14.30
C ASP A 226 9.09 -7.53 15.36
N THR A 227 9.61 -7.50 16.58
CA THR A 227 8.94 -6.84 17.71
C THR A 227 8.70 -5.35 17.45
N LYS A 228 7.55 -4.85 17.94
CA LYS A 228 7.20 -3.42 17.91
C LYS A 228 7.87 -2.62 19.02
N ASP A 229 8.46 -3.28 20.02
CA ASP A 229 9.17 -2.65 21.12
C ASP A 229 10.61 -2.33 20.69
N ARG A 230 10.93 -1.03 20.60
CA ARG A 230 12.26 -0.53 20.22
C ARG A 230 13.37 -0.97 21.18
N ALA A 231 13.09 -1.01 22.50
CA ALA A 231 14.09 -1.38 23.48
C ALA A 231 14.43 -2.87 23.35
N LYS A 232 13.39 -3.71 23.30
CA LYS A 232 13.52 -5.16 23.09
C LYS A 232 14.21 -5.48 21.77
N TYR A 233 13.83 -4.79 20.66
CA TYR A 233 14.50 -4.93 19.36
C TYR A 233 16.00 -4.70 19.48
N ALA A 234 16.37 -3.54 20.06
CA ALA A 234 17.77 -3.16 20.20
C ALA A 234 18.55 -4.10 21.11
N GLU A 235 17.96 -4.58 22.19
CA GLU A 235 18.56 -5.56 23.12
C GLU A 235 18.88 -6.87 22.40
N VAL A 236 17.86 -7.46 21.74
CA VAL A 236 17.99 -8.75 21.05
C VAL A 236 19.03 -8.69 19.93
N VAL A 237 18.99 -7.62 19.09
CA VAL A 237 19.95 -7.45 18.00
C VAL A 237 21.38 -7.25 18.51
N ARG A 238 21.59 -6.48 19.58
CA ARG A 238 22.93 -6.32 20.20
C ARG A 238 23.47 -7.63 20.76
N ALA A 239 22.58 -8.51 21.22
CA ALA A 239 22.94 -9.85 21.68
C ALA A 239 23.19 -10.83 20.54
N GLY A 240 23.07 -10.41 19.26
CA GLY A 240 23.24 -11.27 18.08
C GLY A 240 22.03 -12.16 17.77
N GLY A 241 20.88 -11.89 18.37
CA GLY A 241 19.63 -12.62 18.14
C GLY A 241 18.75 -12.02 17.03
N LEU A 242 17.70 -12.74 16.65
CA LEU A 242 16.65 -12.28 15.74
C LEU A 242 15.47 -11.75 16.57
N PRO A 243 15.06 -10.49 16.38
CA PRO A 243 14.02 -9.86 17.20
C PRO A 243 12.59 -10.24 16.76
N VAL A 244 12.42 -11.43 16.22
CA VAL A 244 11.12 -11.94 15.74
C VAL A 244 10.17 -12.15 16.91
N GLU A 245 8.99 -11.54 16.83
CA GLU A 245 7.91 -11.66 17.82
C GLU A 245 6.79 -12.59 17.36
N ARG A 246 6.56 -12.63 16.04
CA ARG A 246 5.53 -13.47 15.42
C ARG A 246 6.09 -14.14 14.19
N GLY A 247 5.59 -15.34 13.89
CA GLY A 247 5.89 -16.03 12.66
C GLY A 247 4.80 -17.03 12.32
N LEU A 248 4.72 -17.36 11.05
CA LEU A 248 3.84 -18.40 10.53
C LEU A 248 4.62 -19.18 9.47
N VAL A 249 4.78 -20.47 9.69
CA VAL A 249 5.25 -21.38 8.64
C VAL A 249 4.03 -21.81 7.84
N LEU A 250 4.09 -21.60 6.53
CA LEU A 250 2.98 -21.86 5.63
C LEU A 250 2.83 -23.36 5.37
N SER A 251 1.62 -23.88 5.55
CA SER A 251 1.24 -25.22 5.07
C SER A 251 1.03 -25.19 3.55
N GLU A 252 0.89 -26.35 2.93
CA GLU A 252 0.54 -26.45 1.50
C GLU A 252 -0.79 -25.77 1.18
N ASP A 253 -1.79 -25.89 2.06
CA ASP A 253 -3.07 -25.17 1.94
C ASP A 253 -2.89 -23.65 2.03
N ASP A 254 -2.04 -23.14 2.94
CA ASP A 254 -1.74 -21.71 3.02
C ASP A 254 -1.09 -21.19 1.73
N ILE A 255 -0.18 -21.97 1.16
CA ILE A 255 0.49 -21.63 -0.11
C ILE A 255 -0.52 -21.59 -1.25
N ALA A 256 -1.44 -22.57 -1.32
CA ALA A 256 -2.47 -22.62 -2.34
C ALA A 256 -3.46 -21.43 -2.20
N ARG A 257 -3.95 -21.15 -1.00
CA ARG A 257 -4.81 -20.00 -0.71
C ARG A 257 -4.11 -18.66 -1.01
N ARG A 258 -2.83 -18.55 -0.66
CA ARG A 258 -2.02 -17.37 -1.01
C ARG A 258 -1.99 -17.14 -2.52
N ARG A 259 -1.85 -18.19 -3.33
CA ARG A 259 -1.86 -18.08 -4.80
C ARG A 259 -3.19 -17.54 -5.30
N ILE A 260 -4.32 -18.07 -4.80
CA ILE A 260 -5.66 -17.60 -5.16
C ILE A 260 -5.82 -16.12 -4.80
N ILE A 261 -5.52 -15.75 -3.54
CA ILE A 261 -5.65 -14.37 -3.05
C ILE A 261 -4.78 -13.42 -3.88
N MET A 262 -3.52 -13.81 -4.17
CA MET A 262 -2.61 -12.97 -4.95
C MET A 262 -3.05 -12.83 -6.41
N SER A 263 -3.57 -13.90 -7.04
CA SER A 263 -4.16 -13.83 -8.38
C SER A 263 -5.34 -12.84 -8.41
N LEU A 264 -6.25 -12.94 -7.44
CA LEU A 264 -7.39 -12.02 -7.34
C LEU A 264 -6.94 -10.57 -7.13
N PHE A 265 -5.96 -10.32 -6.27
CA PHE A 265 -5.43 -8.96 -6.05
C PHE A 265 -4.70 -8.37 -7.25
N CYS A 266 -4.00 -9.20 -8.03
CA CYS A 266 -3.12 -8.71 -9.09
C CYS A 266 -3.78 -8.73 -10.48
N THR A 267 -4.63 -9.74 -10.76
CA THR A 267 -5.22 -9.95 -12.09
C THR A 267 -6.74 -10.01 -12.08
N PHE A 268 -7.36 -9.94 -10.89
CA PHE A 268 -8.82 -10.05 -10.71
C PHE A 268 -9.41 -11.38 -11.19
N VAL A 269 -8.57 -12.39 -11.40
CA VAL A 269 -8.96 -13.73 -11.85
C VAL A 269 -8.16 -14.77 -11.09
N ALA A 270 -8.81 -15.82 -10.59
CA ALA A 270 -8.14 -16.96 -9.97
C ALA A 270 -8.78 -18.27 -10.35
N ASP A 271 -7.94 -19.29 -10.58
CA ASP A 271 -8.37 -20.67 -10.61
C ASP A 271 -8.46 -21.19 -9.16
N VAL A 272 -9.63 -21.71 -8.79
CA VAL A 272 -9.91 -22.21 -7.44
C VAL A 272 -10.04 -23.74 -7.40
N GLY A 273 -9.71 -24.43 -8.50
CA GLY A 273 -9.72 -25.89 -8.61
C GLY A 273 -11.12 -26.52 -8.56
N ALA A 274 -11.18 -27.74 -9.07
CA ALA A 274 -12.43 -28.49 -9.19
C ALA A 274 -12.85 -29.09 -7.84
N GLY A 275 -13.51 -28.30 -7.01
CA GLY A 275 -14.13 -28.76 -5.75
C GLY A 275 -13.27 -28.68 -4.51
N GLU A 276 -12.01 -28.27 -4.59
CA GLU A 276 -11.12 -28.11 -3.43
C GLU A 276 -11.63 -27.04 -2.45
N TYR A 277 -12.23 -25.96 -2.98
CA TYR A 277 -12.73 -24.82 -2.20
C TYR A 277 -14.26 -24.70 -2.29
N ALA A 278 -14.99 -25.82 -2.17
CA ALA A 278 -16.45 -25.83 -2.29
C ALA A 278 -17.16 -24.94 -1.25
N ALA A 279 -16.64 -24.87 -0.03
CA ALA A 279 -17.18 -24.02 1.03
C ALA A 279 -16.96 -22.53 0.73
N GLU A 280 -15.77 -22.17 0.26
CA GLU A 280 -15.44 -20.80 -0.16
C GLU A 280 -16.27 -20.38 -1.38
N ARG A 281 -16.43 -21.26 -2.36
CA ARG A 281 -17.31 -21.03 -3.53
C ARG A 281 -18.76 -20.80 -3.11
N ALA A 282 -19.26 -21.55 -2.12
CA ALA A 282 -20.61 -21.31 -1.59
C ALA A 282 -20.72 -19.93 -0.90
N ARG A 283 -19.67 -19.49 -0.22
CA ARG A 283 -19.60 -18.14 0.39
C ARG A 283 -19.54 -17.02 -0.66
N LEU A 284 -19.02 -17.29 -1.86
CA LEU A 284 -19.03 -16.34 -2.96
C LEU A 284 -20.41 -16.16 -3.60
N ALA A 285 -21.41 -17.00 -3.31
CA ALA A 285 -22.73 -16.93 -3.94
C ALA A 285 -23.38 -15.54 -3.78
N THR A 286 -23.27 -14.91 -2.59
CA THR A 286 -23.79 -13.56 -2.36
C THR A 286 -23.09 -12.52 -3.23
N PHE A 287 -21.77 -12.65 -3.44
CA PHE A 287 -21.02 -11.76 -4.33
C PHE A 287 -21.39 -11.96 -5.80
N VAL A 288 -21.80 -13.17 -6.19
CA VAL A 288 -22.34 -13.45 -7.55
C VAL A 288 -23.71 -12.79 -7.71
N ASP A 289 -24.61 -12.95 -6.73
CA ASP A 289 -25.95 -12.35 -6.73
C ASP A 289 -25.86 -10.81 -6.79
N ASP A 290 -24.87 -10.22 -6.13
CA ASP A 290 -24.59 -8.76 -6.15
C ASP A 290 -23.85 -8.30 -7.42
N GLY A 291 -23.50 -9.22 -8.35
CA GLY A 291 -22.78 -8.91 -9.58
C GLY A 291 -21.31 -8.51 -9.39
N LEU A 292 -20.71 -8.84 -8.25
CA LEU A 292 -19.32 -8.49 -7.91
C LEU A 292 -18.32 -9.52 -8.45
N VAL A 293 -18.74 -10.78 -8.59
CA VAL A 293 -17.94 -11.89 -9.13
C VAL A 293 -18.75 -12.69 -10.13
N VAL A 294 -18.04 -13.28 -11.08
CA VAL A 294 -18.56 -14.32 -11.98
C VAL A 294 -17.76 -15.59 -11.72
N ILE A 295 -18.44 -16.73 -11.61
CA ILE A 295 -17.80 -18.03 -11.46
C ILE A 295 -18.09 -18.86 -12.71
N GLU A 296 -17.05 -19.20 -13.46
CA GLU A 296 -17.11 -20.02 -14.66
C GLU A 296 -16.28 -21.28 -14.43
N GLN A 297 -16.94 -22.44 -14.30
CA GLN A 297 -16.28 -23.70 -13.94
C GLN A 297 -15.45 -23.54 -12.64
N ASP A 298 -14.13 -23.56 -12.74
CA ASP A 298 -13.20 -23.45 -11.61
C ASP A 298 -12.56 -22.06 -11.50
N THR A 299 -12.97 -21.13 -12.36
CA THR A 299 -12.41 -19.78 -12.39
C THR A 299 -13.34 -18.78 -11.72
N VAL A 300 -12.80 -18.02 -10.78
CA VAL A 300 -13.43 -16.84 -10.17
C VAL A 300 -12.89 -15.60 -10.86
N ARG A 301 -13.78 -14.79 -11.42
CA ARG A 301 -13.45 -13.50 -12.05
C ARG A 301 -14.16 -12.38 -11.32
N VAL A 302 -13.42 -11.39 -10.88
CA VAL A 302 -13.94 -10.19 -10.24
C VAL A 302 -14.40 -9.20 -11.33
N THR A 303 -15.63 -8.69 -11.20
CA THR A 303 -16.16 -7.71 -12.16
C THR A 303 -15.59 -6.32 -11.90
N PRO A 304 -15.72 -5.35 -12.82
CA PRO A 304 -15.31 -3.95 -12.56
C PRO A 304 -15.96 -3.34 -11.30
N LEU A 305 -17.20 -3.72 -10.97
CA LEU A 305 -17.84 -3.31 -9.72
C LEU A 305 -17.22 -4.04 -8.52
N GLY A 306 -16.91 -5.32 -8.67
CA GLY A 306 -16.32 -6.15 -7.62
C GLY A 306 -14.88 -5.72 -7.25
N GLN A 307 -14.17 -5.01 -8.12
CA GLN A 307 -12.81 -4.53 -7.84
C GLN A 307 -12.77 -3.61 -6.61
N PHE A 308 -13.80 -2.80 -6.40
CA PHE A 308 -13.93 -2.01 -5.18
C PHE A 308 -14.00 -2.88 -3.91
N PHE A 309 -14.60 -4.06 -4.03
CA PHE A 309 -14.78 -5.03 -2.94
C PHE A 309 -13.75 -6.17 -2.96
N ILE A 310 -12.64 -6.00 -3.68
CA ILE A 310 -11.64 -7.06 -3.87
C ILE A 310 -11.12 -7.64 -2.54
N ARG A 311 -10.98 -6.81 -1.50
CA ARG A 311 -10.59 -7.26 -0.15
C ARG A 311 -11.61 -8.24 0.43
N ASN A 312 -12.90 -7.97 0.25
CA ASN A 312 -13.99 -8.82 0.71
C ASN A 312 -14.01 -10.15 -0.05
N VAL A 313 -13.80 -10.11 -1.38
CA VAL A 313 -13.69 -11.32 -2.21
C VAL A 313 -12.49 -12.17 -1.77
N CYS A 314 -11.31 -11.56 -1.61
CA CYS A 314 -10.10 -12.25 -1.16
C CYS A 314 -10.22 -12.84 0.25
N SER A 315 -10.95 -12.15 1.15
CA SER A 315 -11.16 -12.60 2.53
C SER A 315 -11.88 -13.95 2.63
N VAL A 316 -12.64 -14.32 1.61
CA VAL A 316 -13.31 -15.62 1.53
C VAL A 316 -12.31 -16.78 1.56
N PHE A 317 -11.11 -16.58 1.02
CA PHE A 317 -10.05 -17.58 0.97
C PHE A 317 -9.06 -17.48 2.15
N ASP A 318 -9.20 -16.48 3.03
CA ASP A 318 -8.36 -16.33 4.22
C ASP A 318 -8.94 -17.13 5.39
N ARG A 319 -8.34 -18.31 5.66
CA ARG A 319 -8.78 -19.22 6.75
C ARG A 319 -8.53 -18.67 8.15
N TYR A 320 -7.67 -17.67 8.30
CA TYR A 320 -7.33 -17.07 9.61
C TYR A 320 -8.23 -15.89 9.99
N LEU A 321 -8.94 -15.33 9.03
CA LEU A 321 -9.72 -14.11 9.23
C LEU A 321 -10.98 -14.33 10.10
N GLU A 322 -11.60 -15.50 10.05
CA GLU A 322 -12.86 -15.79 10.78
C GLU A 322 -12.71 -15.61 12.30
N GLY A 323 -11.58 -16.01 12.87
CA GLY A 323 -11.29 -15.80 14.30
C GLY A 323 -10.98 -14.35 14.67
N ASP A 324 -10.49 -13.55 13.71
CA ASP A 324 -10.05 -12.19 13.93
C ASP A 324 -11.15 -11.14 13.71
N ILE A 325 -12.17 -11.43 12.87
CA ILE A 325 -13.36 -10.58 12.70
C ILE A 325 -14.11 -10.44 14.04
N ALA A 326 -14.28 -11.53 14.76
CA ALA A 326 -14.93 -11.53 16.07
C ALA A 326 -14.19 -10.69 17.12
N SER A 327 -12.88 -10.46 16.95
CA SER A 327 -12.04 -9.69 17.87
C SER A 327 -11.91 -8.21 17.51
N ARG A 328 -12.55 -7.71 16.44
CA ARG A 328 -12.43 -6.33 15.92
C ARG A 328 -10.99 -5.87 15.71
N ARG A 329 -10.12 -6.75 15.21
CA ARG A 329 -8.70 -6.42 14.98
C ARG A 329 -8.46 -5.56 13.74
N TYR A 330 -9.43 -5.51 12.83
CA TYR A 330 -9.29 -4.83 11.53
C TYR A 330 -10.30 -3.68 11.41
N SER A 331 -10.01 -2.74 10.50
CA SER A 331 -10.97 -1.72 10.08
C SER A 331 -12.09 -2.37 9.26
N GLU A 332 -13.24 -1.72 9.24
CA GLU A 332 -14.32 -2.10 8.30
C GLU A 332 -13.76 -1.99 6.87
N THR A 333 -13.92 -3.04 6.09
CA THR A 333 -13.84 -2.98 4.63
C THR A 333 -15.08 -2.26 4.12
N ALA A 334 -15.02 -1.61 3.01
CA ALA A 334 -16.06 -0.73 2.45
C ALA A 334 -17.49 -1.14 2.76
#